data_4d7b300f939a7c106025c89f336531c5
#
_entry.id   4d7b300f939a7c106025c89f336531c5
#
_cell.length_a   1.000
_cell.length_b   1.000
_cell.length_c   1.000
_cell.angle_alpha   90.00
_cell.angle_beta   90.00
_cell.angle_gamma   90.00
#
_symmetry.space_group_name_H-M   'P 1'
#
loop_
_entity.id
_entity.type
_entity.pdbx_description
1 polymer ?
#
loop_
_entity_poly.entity_id
_entity_poly.type
_entity_poly.pdbx_seq_one_letter_code
_entity_poly.pdbx_strand_id
1 'polypeptide(L)'
;MQIITRELNGYTSEYPLSRFGGRESILAVDIETTGLSSAKDRIYLIGCGYWEDDCWKLIQWFDDHGDGEADILTSFLLFSKKYKTLMHNNGRQ
;
A
#
# COMPACT_ATOMS: atom_id res chain seq x y z
N MET A 1 12.70 8.01 6.22
CA MET A 1 11.57 7.46 5.45
C MET A 1 11.18 8.43 4.36
N GLN A 2 11.00 7.94 3.16
CA GLN A 2 10.53 8.75 2.04
C GLN A 2 9.07 8.43 1.75
N ILE A 3 8.32 9.43 1.34
CA ILE A 3 6.92 9.25 0.97
C ILE A 3 6.78 9.69 -0.48
N ILE A 4 6.28 8.78 -1.31
CA ILE A 4 6.09 9.04 -2.74
C ILE A 4 4.61 8.93 -3.04
N THR A 5 4.04 9.94 -3.70
CA THR A 5 2.65 9.90 -4.11
C THR A 5 2.55 10.20 -5.59
N ARG A 6 1.58 9.55 -6.27
CA ARG A 6 1.31 9.85 -7.67
C ARG A 6 -0.11 9.48 -8.04
N GLU A 7 -0.60 10.09 -9.10
CA GLU A 7 -1.89 9.74 -9.68
C GLU A 7 -1.68 8.73 -10.79
N LEU A 8 -2.58 7.75 -10.85
CA LEU A 8 -2.48 6.67 -11.84
C LEU A 8 -3.53 6.90 -12.91
N ASN A 9 -3.24 7.83 -13.82
CA ASN A 9 -4.16 8.17 -14.89
C ASN A 9 -4.36 6.99 -15.83
N GLY A 10 -5.62 6.72 -16.16
CA GLY A 10 -5.95 5.62 -17.05
C GLY A 10 -5.85 4.23 -16.45
N TYR A 11 -5.54 4.15 -15.17
CA TYR A 11 -5.46 2.88 -14.49
C TYR A 11 -6.84 2.25 -14.33
N THR A 12 -6.94 0.96 -14.65
CA THR A 12 -8.16 0.20 -14.42
C THR A 12 -7.85 -0.97 -13.52
N SER A 13 -8.64 -1.11 -12.46
CA SER A 13 -8.44 -2.19 -11.52
C SER A 13 -8.91 -3.51 -12.10
N GLU A 14 -8.15 -4.58 -11.87
CA GLU A 14 -8.55 -5.91 -12.24
C GLU A 14 -9.43 -6.57 -11.20
N TYR A 15 -9.65 -5.91 -10.06
CA TYR A 15 -10.41 -6.50 -8.99
C TYR A 15 -11.89 -6.21 -9.14
N PRO A 16 -12.77 -7.14 -8.71
CA PRO A 16 -14.21 -6.90 -8.76
C PRO A 16 -14.63 -6.00 -7.61
N LEU A 17 -14.38 -4.72 -7.75
CA LEU A 17 -14.50 -3.75 -6.66
C LEU A 17 -15.92 -3.62 -6.14
N SER A 18 -16.92 -3.83 -6.98
CA SER A 18 -18.30 -3.70 -6.55
C SER A 18 -18.67 -4.69 -5.45
N ARG A 19 -17.93 -5.77 -5.32
CA ARG A 19 -18.20 -6.74 -4.27
C ARG A 19 -17.76 -6.27 -2.90
N PHE A 20 -17.00 -5.20 -2.84
CA PHE A 20 -16.38 -4.76 -1.59
C PHE A 20 -16.90 -3.40 -1.13
N GLY A 21 -18.01 -2.95 -1.66
CA GLY A 21 -18.65 -1.74 -1.17
C GLY A 21 -18.25 -0.46 -1.86
N GLY A 22 -17.54 -0.56 -2.99
CA GLY A 22 -17.16 0.61 -3.75
C GLY A 22 -15.68 0.93 -3.66
N ARG A 23 -15.22 1.66 -4.65
CA ARG A 23 -13.79 1.94 -4.81
C ARG A 23 -13.21 2.73 -3.65
N GLU A 24 -13.97 3.68 -3.14
CA GLU A 24 -13.47 4.58 -2.09
C GLU A 24 -13.26 3.88 -0.75
N SER A 25 -13.78 2.67 -0.58
CA SER A 25 -13.61 1.94 0.68
C SER A 25 -12.54 0.87 0.61
N ILE A 26 -11.86 0.75 -0.52
CA ILE A 26 -10.87 -0.32 -0.75
C ILE A 26 -9.48 0.27 -0.80
N LEU A 27 -8.56 -0.38 -0.11
CA LEU A 27 -7.14 -0.04 -0.13
C LEU A 27 -6.37 -1.25 -0.65
N ALA A 28 -5.71 -1.09 -1.78
CA ALA A 28 -4.84 -2.14 -2.32
C ALA A 28 -3.46 -1.97 -1.69
N VAL A 29 -2.89 -3.05 -1.18
CA VAL A 29 -1.65 -2.99 -0.41
C VAL A 29 -0.60 -3.91 -1.03
N ASP A 30 0.61 -3.39 -1.18
CA ASP A 30 1.76 -4.16 -1.63
C ASP A 30 2.91 -3.92 -0.67
N ILE A 31 3.47 -5.00 -0.14
CA ILE A 31 4.52 -4.93 0.88
C ILE A 31 5.76 -5.61 0.34
N GLU A 32 6.90 -4.91 0.44
CA GLU A 32 8.19 -5.47 0.04
C GLU A 32 9.09 -5.60 1.25
N THR A 33 9.79 -6.73 1.32
CA THR A 33 10.70 -7.00 2.42
C THR A 33 12.08 -7.29 1.87
N THR A 34 13.08 -7.24 2.77
CA THR A 34 14.46 -7.52 2.36
C THR A 34 14.69 -9.01 2.09
N GLY A 35 13.78 -9.87 2.59
CA GLY A 35 13.90 -11.30 2.35
C GLY A 35 12.78 -12.05 3.03
N LEU A 36 12.99 -13.34 3.23
CA LEU A 36 11.96 -14.21 3.79
C LEU A 36 12.25 -14.66 5.22
N SER A 37 13.37 -14.25 5.80
CA SER A 37 13.72 -14.63 7.15
C SER A 37 13.19 -13.59 8.13
N SER A 38 12.21 -13.98 8.93
CA SER A 38 11.62 -13.04 9.87
C SER A 38 12.57 -12.57 10.96
N ALA A 39 13.66 -13.29 11.18
CA ALA A 39 14.62 -12.92 12.21
C ALA A 39 15.55 -11.80 11.79
N LYS A 40 15.84 -11.69 10.50
CA LYS A 40 16.82 -10.73 10.00
C LYS A 40 16.24 -9.73 9.03
N ASP A 41 15.12 -10.06 8.40
CA ASP A 41 14.60 -9.24 7.33
C ASP A 41 13.54 -8.29 7.86
N ARG A 42 13.33 -7.23 7.12
CA ARG A 42 12.40 -6.20 7.52
C ARG A 42 11.64 -5.68 6.32
N ILE A 43 10.54 -5.01 6.60
CA ILE A 43 9.77 -4.32 5.58
C ILE A 43 10.51 -3.04 5.23
N TYR A 44 10.75 -2.81 3.95
CA TYR A 44 11.40 -1.58 3.51
C TYR A 44 10.51 -0.73 2.61
N LEU A 45 9.37 -1.26 2.19
CA LEU A 45 8.43 -0.48 1.38
C LEU A 45 7.02 -1.02 1.58
N ILE A 46 6.07 -0.10 1.76
CA ILE A 46 4.65 -0.42 1.67
C ILE A 46 4.05 0.55 0.67
N GLY A 47 3.37 0.00 -0.35
CA GLY A 47 2.66 0.80 -1.33
C GLY A 47 1.18 0.57 -1.21
N CYS A 48 0.38 1.61 -1.39
CA CYS A 48 -1.06 1.54 -1.33
C CYS A 48 -1.68 2.23 -2.52
N GLY A 49 -2.62 1.52 -3.17
CA GLY A 49 -3.44 2.09 -4.21
C GLY A 49 -4.80 2.42 -3.64
N TYR A 50 -5.31 3.60 -3.93
CA TYR A 50 -6.59 4.05 -3.38
C TYR A 50 -7.29 4.97 -4.35
N TRP A 51 -8.61 5.08 -4.18
CA TRP A 51 -9.44 5.92 -5.05
C TRP A 51 -9.80 7.20 -4.32
N GLU A 52 -9.47 8.33 -4.92
CA GLU A 52 -9.75 9.63 -4.33
C GLU A 52 -9.83 10.67 -5.45
N ASP A 53 -10.77 11.59 -5.36
CA ASP A 53 -10.93 12.65 -6.35
C ASP A 53 -11.09 12.10 -7.77
N ASP A 54 -11.89 11.05 -7.88
CA ASP A 54 -12.24 10.42 -9.16
C ASP A 54 -11.06 9.82 -9.91
N CYS A 55 -10.01 9.44 -9.20
CA CYS A 55 -8.91 8.73 -9.84
C CYS A 55 -8.21 7.80 -8.85
N TRP A 56 -7.50 6.84 -9.40
CA TRP A 56 -6.64 5.99 -8.58
C TRP A 56 -5.37 6.73 -8.27
N LYS A 57 -4.93 6.59 -7.04
CA LYS A 57 -3.69 7.20 -6.56
C LYS A 57 -2.83 6.15 -5.90
N LEU A 58 -1.55 6.41 -5.85
CA LEU A 58 -0.57 5.54 -5.23
C LEU A 58 0.18 6.33 -4.18
N ILE A 59 0.32 5.75 -2.99
CA ILE A 59 1.22 6.28 -1.98
C ILE A 59 2.17 5.18 -1.56
N GLN A 60 3.45 5.51 -1.42
CA GLN A 60 4.47 4.55 -1.02
C GLN A 60 5.30 5.15 0.11
N TRP A 61 5.55 4.33 1.12
CA TRP A 61 6.46 4.68 2.20
C TRP A 61 7.69 3.80 2.04
N PHE A 62 8.83 4.42 1.90
CA PHE A 62 10.07 3.74 1.58
C PHE A 62 11.12 4.01 2.65
N ASP A 63 11.80 2.97 3.11
CA ASP A 63 12.88 3.08 4.08
C ASP A 63 14.20 3.23 3.33
N ASP A 64 14.75 4.43 3.34
CA ASP A 64 15.98 4.74 2.62
C ASP A 64 17.24 4.64 3.48
N HIS A 65 17.10 4.36 4.77
CA HIS A 65 18.25 4.29 5.68
C HIS A 65 18.41 2.97 6.42
N GLY A 66 17.45 2.07 6.29
CA GLY A 66 17.54 0.77 6.92
C GLY A 66 17.01 0.70 8.35
N ASP A 67 16.46 1.79 8.86
CA ASP A 67 15.94 1.82 10.22
C ASP A 67 14.52 2.38 10.30
N GLY A 68 13.81 2.40 9.20
CA GLY A 68 12.51 3.04 9.12
C GLY A 68 11.30 2.14 9.16
N GLU A 69 11.46 0.85 9.47
CA GLU A 69 10.33 -0.06 9.44
C GLU A 69 9.19 0.37 10.37
N ALA A 70 9.51 0.82 11.58
CA ALA A 70 8.48 1.25 12.52
C ALA A 70 7.71 2.46 12.00
N ASP A 71 8.41 3.39 11.36
CA ASP A 71 7.77 4.58 10.80
C ASP A 71 6.86 4.20 9.63
N ILE A 72 7.32 3.28 8.78
CA ILE A 72 6.53 2.81 7.65
C ILE A 72 5.24 2.16 8.17
N LEU A 73 5.36 1.28 9.14
CA LEU A 73 4.20 0.58 9.67
C LEU A 73 3.22 1.52 10.34
N THR A 74 3.73 2.49 11.10
CA THR A 74 2.87 3.48 11.75
C THR A 74 2.12 4.31 10.70
N SER A 75 2.82 4.77 9.67
CA SER A 75 2.20 5.56 8.61
C SER A 75 1.13 4.75 7.88
N PHE A 76 1.45 3.51 7.55
CA PHE A 76 0.49 2.64 6.88
C PHE A 76 -0.75 2.40 7.74
N LEU A 77 -0.57 2.10 9.02
CA LEU A 77 -1.70 1.81 9.90
C LEU A 77 -2.62 3.02 10.02
N LEU A 78 -2.06 4.21 10.16
CA LEU A 78 -2.86 5.41 10.24
C LEU A 78 -3.62 5.67 8.94
N PHE A 79 -2.94 5.49 7.82
CA PHE A 79 -3.57 5.71 6.52
C PHE A 79 -4.69 4.71 6.26
N SER A 80 -4.49 3.46 6.66
CA SER A 80 -5.43 2.38 6.36
C SER A 80 -6.73 2.46 7.15
N LYS A 81 -6.77 3.25 8.20
CA LYS A 81 -7.96 3.30 9.06
C LYS A 81 -9.22 3.78 8.38
N LYS A 82 -9.09 4.56 7.33
CA LYS A 82 -10.27 5.08 6.62
C LYS A 82 -10.84 4.11 5.59
N TYR A 83 -10.24 2.95 5.44
CA TYR A 83 -10.67 1.99 4.44
C TYR A 83 -11.28 0.77 5.11
N LYS A 84 -12.36 0.25 4.52
CA LYS A 84 -13.05 -0.90 5.09
C LYS A 84 -12.45 -2.22 4.66
N THR A 85 -11.84 -2.25 3.48
CA THR A 85 -11.33 -3.47 2.90
C THR A 85 -9.89 -3.27 2.48
N LEU A 86 -9.03 -4.17 2.92
CA LEU A 86 -7.64 -4.20 2.46
C LEU A 86 -7.49 -5.35 1.48
N MET A 87 -6.94 -5.07 0.31
CA MET A 87 -6.68 -6.10 -0.70
C MET A 87 -5.19 -6.19 -0.86
N HIS A 88 -4.62 -7.25 -0.33
CA HIS A 88 -3.18 -7.45 -0.40
C HIS A 88 -2.83 -8.14 -1.71
N ASN A 89 -2.01 -7.49 -2.49
CA ASN A 89 -1.52 -8.07 -3.73
C ASN A 89 -0.18 -8.73 -3.45
N ASN A 90 -0.19 -10.06 -3.41
CA ASN A 90 1.04 -10.78 -3.21
C ASN A 90 1.64 -11.07 -4.58
N GLY A 91 2.21 -10.05 -5.18
CA GLY A 91 2.69 -10.12 -6.55
C GLY A 91 3.95 -10.93 -6.76
N ARG A 92 4.47 -11.48 -5.71
CA ARG A 92 5.68 -12.25 -5.80
C ARG A 92 5.41 -13.70 -6.02
N GLN A 93 4.86 -14.04 -7.01
CA GLN A 93 4.55 -15.45 -7.27
C GLN A 93 5.69 -16.19 -7.91
#